data_ee7a56443b3037e97d9f88f866e9bf26
#
_entry.id   ee7a56443b3037e97d9f88f866e9bf26
#
_cell.length_a   1.000
_cell.length_b   1.000
_cell.length_c   1.000
_cell.angle_alpha   90.00
_cell.angle_beta   90.00
_cell.angle_gamma   90.00
#
_symmetry.space_group_name_H-M   'P 1'
#
loop_
_entity.id
_entity.type
_entity.pdbx_description
1 polymer ?
#
loop_
_entity_poly.entity_id
_entity_poly.type
_entity_poly.pdbx_seq_one_letter_code
_entity_poly.pdbx_strand_id
1 'polypeptide(L)'
;MGHIRQSYLENTLDNEKRKKLIKVISHDVERIERLITDYSQMLKDEATLSRAKMKKIDLLNVINTVVEDFNSDLLNSNKNIKINISNSNLNGSKVNVWGVESKLEQILANLLDNAVSFSPSDSKISVMCNIKKKDAQLIIEDQGPGFNEKNIDKVFNRFYSNRPEKFGEHSGLGLNIVKNIIELHGGSIIASNQSGNKKGARIEVLLPLYN
;
A
#
# COMPACT_ATOMS: atom_id res chain seq x y z
N MET A 1 15.17 56.82 14.17
CA MET A 1 14.42 56.07 13.13
C MET A 1 14.91 54.62 12.89
N GLY A 2 16.14 54.25 13.25
CA GLY A 2 16.67 52.89 13.05
C GLY A 2 16.09 51.79 13.95
N HIS A 3 15.84 52.08 15.20
CA HIS A 3 15.38 51.06 16.16
C HIS A 3 13.95 50.53 15.89
N ILE A 4 13.05 51.35 15.37
CA ILE A 4 11.67 50.92 15.06
C ILE A 4 11.65 49.97 13.84
N ARG A 5 12.53 50.18 12.90
CA ARG A 5 12.62 49.32 11.72
C ARG A 5 13.24 47.96 12.02
N GLN A 6 14.16 47.94 12.97
CA GLN A 6 14.80 46.68 13.45
C GLN A 6 13.84 45.82 14.26
N SER A 7 13.06 46.43 15.18
CA SER A 7 12.05 45.68 15.94
C SER A 7 10.88 45.16 15.07
N TYR A 8 10.51 45.88 14.02
CA TYR A 8 9.53 45.41 13.04
C TYR A 8 10.04 44.21 12.21
N LEU A 9 11.31 44.25 11.81
CA LEU A 9 11.96 43.14 11.08
C LEU A 9 12.15 41.89 11.96
N GLU A 10 12.52 42.07 13.22
CA GLU A 10 12.62 40.97 14.18
C GLU A 10 11.25 40.34 14.49
N ASN A 11 10.19 41.13 14.66
CA ASN A 11 8.84 40.65 14.85
C ASN A 11 8.24 39.96 13.60
N THR A 12 8.57 40.42 12.40
CA THR A 12 8.11 39.77 11.16
C THR A 12 8.86 38.46 10.90
N LEU A 13 10.16 38.41 11.18
CA LEU A 13 10.97 37.18 11.12
C LEU A 13 10.50 36.15 12.18
N ASP A 14 10.12 36.61 13.36
CA ASP A 14 9.58 35.72 14.42
C ASP A 14 8.19 35.20 14.04
N ASN A 15 7.33 36.00 13.43
CA ASN A 15 6.04 35.60 12.91
C ASN A 15 6.14 34.58 11.75
N GLU A 16 7.09 34.71 10.88
CA GLU A 16 7.33 33.74 9.80
C GLU A 16 7.86 32.40 10.36
N LYS A 17 8.78 32.45 11.30
CA LYS A 17 9.26 31.25 12.01
C LYS A 17 8.12 30.56 12.79
N ARG A 18 7.28 31.36 13.45
CA ARG A 18 6.11 30.88 14.19
C ARG A 18 5.10 30.21 13.27
N LYS A 19 4.80 30.80 12.11
CA LYS A 19 3.92 30.19 11.08
C LYS A 19 4.48 28.87 10.56
N LYS A 20 5.79 28.81 10.29
CA LYS A 20 6.46 27.57 9.86
C LYS A 20 6.38 26.50 10.94
N LEU A 21 6.62 26.87 12.20
CA LEU A 21 6.54 25.94 13.33
C LEU A 21 5.12 25.40 13.52
N ILE A 22 4.11 26.28 13.47
CA ILE A 22 2.69 25.87 13.54
C ILE A 22 2.36 24.90 12.42
N LYS A 23 2.82 25.17 11.18
CA LYS A 23 2.59 24.28 10.05
C LYS A 23 3.21 22.90 10.25
N VAL A 24 4.43 22.84 10.79
CA VAL A 24 5.11 21.57 11.14
C VAL A 24 4.33 20.82 12.21
N ILE A 25 3.95 21.52 13.29
CA ILE A 25 3.18 20.90 14.40
C ILE A 25 1.83 20.40 13.91
N SER A 26 1.07 21.18 13.12
CA SER A 26 -0.22 20.74 12.55
C SER A 26 -0.06 19.49 11.72
N HIS A 27 0.96 19.44 10.90
CA HIS A 27 1.29 18.31 10.06
C HIS A 27 1.65 17.06 10.89
N ASP A 28 2.46 17.23 11.96
CA ASP A 28 2.80 16.13 12.88
C ASP A 28 1.57 15.63 13.64
N VAL A 29 0.66 16.52 14.05
CA VAL A 29 -0.60 16.15 14.70
C VAL A 29 -1.48 15.33 13.75
N GLU A 30 -1.69 15.78 12.50
CA GLU A 30 -2.45 15.04 11.51
C GLU A 30 -1.83 13.66 11.22
N ARG A 31 -0.51 13.56 11.25
CA ARG A 31 0.20 12.29 11.12
C ARG A 31 -0.07 11.36 12.31
N ILE A 32 -0.02 11.88 13.52
CA ILE A 32 -0.31 11.11 14.75
C ILE A 32 -1.76 10.65 14.76
N GLU A 33 -2.71 11.49 14.39
CA GLU A 33 -4.13 11.13 14.31
C GLU A 33 -4.36 9.99 13.31
N ARG A 34 -3.72 10.03 12.15
CA ARG A 34 -3.76 8.94 11.17
C ARG A 34 -3.16 7.65 11.72
N LEU A 35 -2.00 7.73 12.37
CA LEU A 35 -1.35 6.57 12.99
C LEU A 35 -2.23 5.91 14.06
N ILE A 36 -2.90 6.71 14.90
CA ILE A 36 -3.82 6.21 15.93
C ILE A 36 -5.03 5.54 15.29
N THR A 37 -5.60 6.15 14.25
CA THR A 37 -6.76 5.63 13.54
C THR A 37 -6.42 4.30 12.86
N ASP A 38 -5.32 4.24 12.12
CA ASP A 38 -4.85 3.03 11.42
C ASP A 38 -4.52 1.90 12.41
N TYR A 39 -3.88 2.24 13.53
CA TYR A 39 -3.56 1.26 14.57
C TYR A 39 -4.81 0.71 15.25
N SER A 40 -5.77 1.59 15.57
CA SER A 40 -7.06 1.19 16.15
C SER A 40 -7.85 0.30 15.20
N GLN A 41 -7.82 0.61 13.90
CA GLN A 41 -8.46 -0.19 12.87
C GLN A 41 -7.79 -1.56 12.76
N MET A 42 -6.46 -1.61 12.76
CA MET A 42 -5.70 -2.86 12.74
C MET A 42 -6.05 -3.78 13.92
N LEU A 43 -6.16 -3.25 15.13
CA LEU A 43 -6.56 -4.04 16.31
C LEU A 43 -7.99 -4.58 16.21
N LYS A 44 -8.92 -3.76 15.69
CA LYS A 44 -10.29 -4.21 15.41
C LYS A 44 -10.32 -5.31 14.35
N ASP A 45 -9.49 -5.17 13.32
CA ASP A 45 -9.37 -6.12 12.23
C ASP A 45 -8.81 -7.47 12.70
N GLU A 46 -7.78 -7.49 13.55
CA GLU A 46 -7.26 -8.72 14.17
C GLU A 46 -8.35 -9.41 15.00
N ALA A 47 -9.09 -8.66 15.81
CA ALA A 47 -10.19 -9.21 16.64
C ALA A 47 -11.37 -9.71 15.78
N THR A 48 -11.66 -9.07 14.66
CA THR A 48 -12.75 -9.43 13.75
C THR A 48 -12.38 -10.65 12.91
N LEU A 49 -11.14 -10.74 12.42
CA LEU A 49 -10.64 -11.87 11.64
C LEU A 49 -10.70 -13.17 12.44
N SER A 50 -10.36 -13.14 13.75
CA SER A 50 -10.45 -14.32 14.61
C SER A 50 -11.88 -14.84 14.78
N ARG A 51 -12.91 -14.03 14.49
CA ARG A 51 -14.34 -14.35 14.58
C ARG A 51 -15.05 -14.44 13.23
N ALA A 52 -14.43 -13.96 12.16
CA ALA A 52 -15.04 -13.95 10.84
C ALA A 52 -15.16 -15.37 10.28
N LYS A 53 -16.32 -15.68 9.73
CA LYS A 53 -16.53 -16.95 9.02
C LYS A 53 -15.83 -16.86 7.67
N MET A 54 -14.76 -17.61 7.51
CA MET A 54 -14.15 -17.83 6.20
C MET A 54 -15.13 -18.55 5.28
N LYS A 55 -15.06 -18.24 3.99
CA LYS A 55 -15.88 -18.89 2.94
C LYS A 55 -15.01 -19.12 1.70
N LYS A 56 -15.52 -19.95 0.79
CA LYS A 56 -14.95 -20.11 -0.55
C LYS A 56 -15.11 -18.82 -1.35
N ILE A 57 -14.02 -18.26 -1.85
CA ILE A 57 -13.98 -17.00 -2.57
C ILE A 57 -13.23 -17.19 -3.88
N ASP A 58 -13.78 -16.66 -4.96
CA ASP A 58 -13.08 -16.56 -6.25
C ASP A 58 -12.15 -15.34 -6.22
N LEU A 59 -10.85 -15.58 -6.07
CA LEU A 59 -9.83 -14.54 -5.96
C LEU A 59 -9.76 -13.65 -7.22
N LEU A 60 -10.05 -14.21 -8.40
CA LEU A 60 -10.06 -13.42 -9.63
C LEU A 60 -11.17 -12.37 -9.64
N ASN A 61 -12.33 -12.72 -9.09
CA ASN A 61 -13.43 -11.77 -8.97
C ASN A 61 -13.06 -10.60 -8.04
N VAL A 62 -12.44 -10.90 -6.89
CA VAL A 62 -11.95 -9.86 -5.96
C VAL A 62 -10.90 -8.97 -6.64
N ILE A 63 -9.94 -9.56 -7.37
CA ILE A 63 -8.91 -8.80 -8.09
C ILE A 63 -9.55 -7.86 -9.12
N ASN A 64 -10.49 -8.37 -9.93
CA ASN A 64 -11.15 -7.58 -10.98
C ASN A 64 -11.90 -6.39 -10.37
N THR A 65 -12.73 -6.64 -9.34
CA THR A 65 -13.50 -5.58 -8.68
C THR A 65 -12.60 -4.47 -8.13
N VAL A 66 -11.57 -4.82 -7.35
CA VAL A 66 -10.69 -3.82 -6.75
C VAL A 66 -9.87 -3.07 -7.80
N VAL A 67 -9.39 -3.74 -8.84
CA VAL A 67 -8.65 -3.08 -9.93
C VAL A 67 -9.53 -2.15 -10.76
N GLU A 68 -10.79 -2.51 -11.00
CA GLU A 68 -11.77 -1.65 -11.69
C GLU A 68 -12.04 -0.38 -10.89
N ASP A 69 -12.23 -0.49 -9.56
CA ASP A 69 -12.41 0.65 -8.66
C ASP A 69 -11.19 1.58 -8.70
N PHE A 70 -9.98 1.02 -8.55
CA PHE A 70 -8.75 1.81 -8.62
C PHE A 70 -8.55 2.49 -9.98
N ASN A 71 -8.80 1.81 -11.09
CA ASN A 71 -8.69 2.40 -12.42
C ASN A 71 -9.71 3.54 -12.60
N SER A 72 -10.92 3.42 -12.05
CA SER A 72 -11.95 4.47 -12.08
C SER A 72 -11.51 5.71 -11.31
N ASP A 73 -10.92 5.54 -10.13
CA ASP A 73 -10.39 6.63 -9.32
C ASP A 73 -9.18 7.31 -9.99
N LEU A 74 -8.32 6.51 -10.61
CA LEU A 74 -7.14 7.00 -11.33
C LEU A 74 -7.48 7.85 -12.55
N LEU A 75 -8.64 7.65 -13.20
CA LEU A 75 -9.11 8.51 -14.30
C LEU A 75 -9.27 9.98 -13.87
N ASN A 76 -9.60 10.22 -12.60
CA ASN A 76 -9.79 11.54 -12.02
C ASN A 76 -8.52 12.08 -11.32
N SER A 77 -7.43 11.31 -11.34
CA SER A 77 -6.17 11.70 -10.72
C SER A 77 -5.26 12.43 -11.70
N ASN A 78 -4.35 13.25 -11.16
CA ASN A 78 -3.30 13.89 -11.96
C ASN A 78 -2.18 12.93 -12.41
N LYS A 79 -2.23 11.66 -12.00
CA LYS A 79 -1.28 10.62 -12.38
C LYS A 79 -1.94 9.73 -13.45
N ASN A 80 -1.44 9.74 -14.67
CA ASN A 80 -1.91 8.85 -15.74
C ASN A 80 -1.33 7.43 -15.53
N ILE A 81 -1.78 6.71 -14.51
CA ILE A 81 -1.36 5.35 -14.17
C ILE A 81 -2.44 4.37 -14.63
N LYS A 82 -2.03 3.23 -15.22
CA LYS A 82 -2.92 2.13 -15.59
C LYS A 82 -2.56 0.87 -14.84
N ILE A 83 -3.57 0.22 -14.25
CA ILE A 83 -3.43 -1.09 -13.62
C ILE A 83 -3.93 -2.15 -14.60
N ASN A 84 -3.05 -3.06 -15.00
CA ASN A 84 -3.34 -4.12 -15.95
C ASN A 84 -3.37 -5.48 -15.24
N ILE A 85 -4.40 -6.27 -15.52
CA ILE A 85 -4.52 -7.65 -15.02
C ILE A 85 -4.01 -8.60 -16.10
N SER A 86 -3.23 -9.59 -15.71
CA SER A 86 -2.76 -10.68 -16.56
C SER A 86 -3.01 -12.03 -15.88
N ASN A 87 -3.80 -12.87 -16.52
CA ASN A 87 -4.20 -14.18 -16.01
C ASN A 87 -3.87 -15.29 -17.05
N SER A 88 -2.70 -15.17 -17.69
CA SER A 88 -2.34 -15.92 -18.90
C SER A 88 -2.37 -17.47 -18.76
N ASN A 89 -2.28 -18.01 -17.55
CA ASN A 89 -2.18 -19.45 -17.31
C ASN A 89 -3.45 -20.09 -16.74
N LEU A 90 -4.55 -19.35 -16.63
CA LEU A 90 -5.74 -19.83 -15.93
C LEU A 90 -6.83 -20.40 -16.86
N ASN A 91 -6.72 -20.20 -18.19
CA ASN A 91 -7.67 -20.72 -19.20
C ASN A 91 -9.15 -20.58 -18.81
N GLY A 92 -9.52 -19.48 -18.14
CA GLY A 92 -10.88 -19.23 -17.64
C GLY A 92 -11.24 -19.97 -16.35
N SER A 93 -10.31 -20.67 -15.72
CA SER A 93 -10.54 -21.37 -14.45
C SER A 93 -10.68 -20.39 -13.29
N LYS A 94 -11.60 -20.67 -12.37
CA LYS A 94 -11.72 -19.95 -11.12
C LYS A 94 -10.55 -20.25 -10.20
N VAL A 95 -10.08 -19.23 -9.48
CA VAL A 95 -9.04 -19.38 -8.45
C VAL A 95 -9.70 -19.25 -7.08
N ASN A 96 -10.13 -20.37 -6.53
CA ASN A 96 -10.85 -20.38 -5.26
C ASN A 96 -9.87 -20.47 -4.09
N VAL A 97 -10.05 -19.61 -3.11
CA VAL A 97 -9.32 -19.61 -1.84
C VAL A 97 -10.31 -19.66 -0.67
N TRP A 98 -9.86 -20.12 0.49
CA TRP A 98 -10.64 -20.06 1.72
C TRP A 98 -10.31 -18.78 2.46
N GLY A 99 -11.29 -17.89 2.69
CA GLY A 99 -10.97 -16.61 3.28
C GLY A 99 -12.16 -15.72 3.63
N VAL A 100 -11.85 -14.49 4.00
CA VAL A 100 -12.79 -13.40 4.26
C VAL A 100 -12.65 -12.37 3.14
N GLU A 101 -13.69 -12.21 2.32
CA GLU A 101 -13.68 -11.41 1.10
C GLU A 101 -13.20 -9.96 1.34
N SER A 102 -13.79 -9.27 2.30
CA SER A 102 -13.37 -7.89 2.64
C SER A 102 -11.90 -7.78 3.08
N LYS A 103 -11.31 -8.88 3.57
CA LYS A 103 -9.89 -8.90 3.93
C LYS A 103 -8.98 -9.15 2.73
N LEU A 104 -9.45 -9.94 1.77
CA LEU A 104 -8.76 -10.09 0.49
C LEU A 104 -8.80 -8.77 -0.31
N GLU A 105 -9.93 -8.07 -0.30
CA GLU A 105 -10.04 -6.70 -0.84
C GLU A 105 -9.07 -5.74 -0.17
N GLN A 106 -8.96 -5.78 1.16
CA GLN A 106 -8.04 -4.95 1.94
C GLN A 106 -6.57 -5.24 1.60
N ILE A 107 -6.18 -6.51 1.37
CA ILE A 107 -4.85 -6.88 0.87
C ILE A 107 -4.57 -6.14 -0.45
N LEU A 108 -5.48 -6.29 -1.43
CA LEU A 108 -5.32 -5.71 -2.75
C LEU A 108 -5.27 -4.19 -2.68
N ALA A 109 -6.19 -3.56 -1.95
CA ALA A 109 -6.25 -2.11 -1.80
C ALA A 109 -4.94 -1.55 -1.21
N ASN A 110 -4.41 -2.14 -0.14
CA ASN A 110 -3.14 -1.70 0.45
C ASN A 110 -1.94 -1.89 -0.48
N LEU A 111 -1.90 -2.99 -1.25
CA LEU A 111 -0.82 -3.25 -2.18
C LEU A 111 -0.87 -2.31 -3.39
N LEU A 112 -2.07 -2.07 -3.94
CA LEU A 112 -2.28 -1.15 -5.06
C LEU A 112 -2.05 0.30 -4.67
N ASP A 113 -2.50 0.73 -3.49
CA ASP A 113 -2.23 2.08 -2.97
C ASP A 113 -0.73 2.35 -2.86
N ASN A 114 0.04 1.39 -2.35
CA ASN A 114 1.49 1.47 -2.34
C ASN A 114 2.07 1.55 -3.76
N ALA A 115 1.65 0.68 -4.66
CA ALA A 115 2.13 0.65 -6.04
C ALA A 115 1.85 1.97 -6.77
N VAL A 116 0.63 2.52 -6.66
CA VAL A 116 0.24 3.82 -7.24
C VAL A 116 1.04 4.96 -6.62
N SER A 117 1.20 4.94 -5.30
CA SER A 117 1.88 5.99 -4.56
C SER A 117 3.34 6.13 -4.97
N PHE A 118 4.06 5.01 -5.14
CA PHE A 118 5.48 5.00 -5.52
C PHE A 118 5.72 5.08 -7.03
N SER A 119 4.71 4.84 -7.85
CA SER A 119 4.85 4.91 -9.30
C SER A 119 4.93 6.35 -9.81
N PRO A 120 5.78 6.63 -10.80
CA PRO A 120 5.79 7.91 -11.50
C PRO A 120 4.49 8.08 -12.32
N SER A 121 4.22 9.30 -12.78
CA SER A 121 3.15 9.54 -13.75
C SER A 121 3.43 8.77 -15.06
N ASP A 122 2.38 8.46 -15.81
CA ASP A 122 2.46 7.74 -17.09
C ASP A 122 3.04 6.32 -16.98
N SER A 123 2.93 5.70 -15.80
CA SER A 123 3.44 4.36 -15.54
C SER A 123 2.34 3.29 -15.60
N LYS A 124 2.77 2.02 -15.50
CA LYS A 124 1.89 0.87 -15.49
C LYS A 124 2.15 0.04 -14.24
N ILE A 125 1.08 -0.43 -13.61
CA ILE A 125 1.11 -1.41 -12.55
C ILE A 125 0.58 -2.72 -13.13
N SER A 126 1.29 -3.82 -12.89
CA SER A 126 0.90 -5.15 -13.34
C SER A 126 0.38 -5.96 -12.16
N VAL A 127 -0.81 -6.53 -12.30
CA VAL A 127 -1.41 -7.47 -11.36
C VAL A 127 -1.52 -8.82 -12.08
N MET A 128 -0.84 -9.84 -11.57
CA MET A 128 -0.85 -11.18 -12.15
C MET A 128 -1.41 -12.17 -11.13
N CYS A 129 -2.33 -13.02 -11.58
CA CYS A 129 -2.84 -14.12 -10.79
C CYS A 129 -2.56 -15.44 -11.52
N ASN A 130 -1.92 -16.38 -10.82
CA ASN A 130 -1.55 -17.68 -11.33
C ASN A 130 -1.85 -18.77 -10.30
N ILE A 131 -1.78 -20.03 -10.71
CA ILE A 131 -1.74 -21.17 -9.80
C ILE A 131 -0.30 -21.70 -9.75
N LYS A 132 0.27 -21.76 -8.55
CA LYS A 132 1.61 -22.27 -8.28
C LYS A 132 1.52 -23.44 -7.32
N LYS A 133 1.62 -24.67 -7.85
CA LYS A 133 1.41 -25.89 -7.08
C LYS A 133 0.01 -25.95 -6.46
N LYS A 134 -0.10 -25.81 -5.14
CA LYS A 134 -1.35 -25.82 -4.36
C LYS A 134 -1.79 -24.43 -3.90
N ASP A 135 -1.14 -23.39 -4.36
CA ASP A 135 -1.39 -22.03 -3.93
C ASP A 135 -1.85 -21.15 -5.10
N ALA A 136 -2.74 -20.23 -4.82
CA ALA A 136 -3.02 -19.08 -5.66
C ALA A 136 -1.85 -18.09 -5.48
N GLN A 137 -1.19 -17.73 -6.57
CA GLN A 137 -0.10 -16.78 -6.60
C GLN A 137 -0.61 -15.44 -7.14
N LEU A 138 -0.60 -14.41 -6.32
CA LEU A 138 -0.85 -13.02 -6.72
C LEU A 138 0.48 -12.27 -6.75
N ILE A 139 0.75 -11.59 -7.86
CA ILE A 139 1.95 -10.78 -8.05
C ILE A 139 1.53 -9.37 -8.43
N ILE A 140 2.09 -8.38 -7.74
CA ILE A 140 1.92 -6.95 -8.07
C ILE A 140 3.29 -6.36 -8.33
N GLU A 141 3.45 -5.75 -9.51
CA GLU A 141 4.68 -5.08 -9.95
C GLU A 141 4.37 -3.63 -10.30
N ASP A 142 5.18 -2.70 -9.77
CA ASP A 142 5.12 -1.27 -10.06
C ASP A 142 6.35 -0.81 -10.85
N GLN A 143 6.35 0.44 -11.29
CA GLN A 143 7.48 1.09 -11.98
C GLN A 143 8.14 2.18 -11.13
N GLY A 144 8.02 2.06 -9.82
CA GLY A 144 8.65 2.96 -8.85
C GLY A 144 10.16 2.74 -8.69
N PRO A 145 10.76 3.32 -7.66
CA PRO A 145 12.20 3.18 -7.39
C PRO A 145 12.59 1.76 -6.91
N GLY A 146 11.61 0.95 -6.50
CA GLY A 146 11.85 -0.33 -5.83
C GLY A 146 12.26 -0.14 -4.37
N PHE A 147 12.76 -1.21 -3.76
CA PHE A 147 13.23 -1.23 -2.38
C PHE A 147 14.73 -0.96 -2.31
N ASN A 148 15.14 0.03 -1.51
CA ASN A 148 16.55 0.38 -1.29
C ASN A 148 17.18 -0.33 -0.07
N GLU A 149 16.41 -1.20 0.60
CA GLU A 149 16.84 -1.87 1.82
C GLU A 149 17.77 -3.05 1.53
N LYS A 150 18.82 -3.20 2.34
CA LYS A 150 19.66 -4.40 2.35
C LYS A 150 18.88 -5.64 2.81
N ASN A 151 17.95 -5.45 3.73
CA ASN A 151 17.02 -6.47 4.21
C ASN A 151 15.59 -6.01 3.89
N ILE A 152 15.06 -6.50 2.77
CA ILE A 152 13.74 -6.12 2.25
C ILE A 152 12.61 -6.55 3.20
N ASP A 153 12.80 -7.61 4.00
CA ASP A 153 11.77 -8.08 4.95
C ASP A 153 11.35 -7.03 5.98
N LYS A 154 12.21 -6.03 6.22
CA LYS A 154 11.89 -4.91 7.11
C LYS A 154 10.69 -4.08 6.64
N VAL A 155 10.34 -4.11 5.35
CA VAL A 155 9.20 -3.35 4.80
C VAL A 155 7.86 -3.82 5.38
N PHE A 156 7.82 -5.03 5.94
CA PHE A 156 6.64 -5.58 6.63
C PHE A 156 6.58 -5.23 8.13
N ASN A 157 7.59 -4.56 8.68
CA ASN A 157 7.56 -4.13 10.07
C ASN A 157 6.58 -2.98 10.27
N ARG A 158 5.96 -2.93 11.45
CA ARG A 158 5.05 -1.84 11.84
C ARG A 158 5.79 -0.51 11.82
N PHE A 159 5.12 0.53 11.29
CA PHE A 159 5.65 1.90 11.21
C PHE A 159 6.92 2.04 10.37
N TYR A 160 7.25 1.00 9.59
CA TYR A 160 8.37 1.10 8.67
C TYR A 160 7.97 1.96 7.47
N SER A 161 8.67 3.06 7.28
CA SER A 161 8.53 3.93 6.11
C SER A 161 9.92 4.41 5.71
N ASN A 162 10.33 4.09 4.51
CA ASN A 162 11.53 4.63 3.86
C ASN A 162 11.10 5.38 2.59
N ARG A 163 10.11 6.28 2.75
CA ARG A 163 9.60 7.09 1.66
C ARG A 163 10.44 8.34 1.50
N PRO A 164 10.91 8.63 0.29
CA PRO A 164 11.38 9.97 -0.03
C PRO A 164 10.24 10.99 0.18
N GLU A 165 10.54 12.19 0.69
CA GLU A 165 9.57 13.26 0.99
C GLU A 165 8.61 13.57 -0.18
N LYS A 166 9.00 13.25 -1.41
CA LYS A 166 8.22 13.47 -2.63
C LYS A 166 6.99 12.56 -2.78
N PHE A 167 6.88 11.47 -2.03
CA PHE A 167 5.85 10.44 -2.23
C PHE A 167 4.71 10.49 -1.20
N GLY A 168 4.57 11.60 -0.49
CA GLY A 168 3.51 11.78 0.50
C GLY A 168 3.70 10.96 1.77
N GLU A 169 2.81 11.16 2.73
CA GLU A 169 2.87 10.50 4.03
C GLU A 169 1.90 9.34 4.10
N HIS A 170 2.41 8.20 4.52
CA HIS A 170 1.63 7.03 4.88
C HIS A 170 2.08 6.52 6.24
N SER A 171 1.18 5.85 6.95
CA SER A 171 1.40 5.38 8.33
C SER A 171 2.53 4.34 8.47
N GLY A 172 2.96 3.71 7.37
CA GLY A 172 3.90 2.58 7.41
C GLY A 172 3.28 1.29 7.98
N LEU A 173 1.95 1.22 8.03
CA LEU A 173 1.20 0.07 8.53
C LEU A 173 0.66 -0.82 7.40
N GLY A 174 0.50 -0.29 6.18
CA GLY A 174 -0.17 -0.98 5.08
C GLY A 174 0.40 -2.37 4.78
N LEU A 175 1.73 -2.49 4.59
CA LEU A 175 2.36 -3.78 4.31
C LEU A 175 2.36 -4.71 5.53
N ASN A 176 2.40 -4.18 6.74
CA ASN A 176 2.27 -4.99 7.96
C ASN A 176 0.84 -5.58 8.08
N ILE A 177 -0.19 -4.77 7.82
CA ILE A 177 -1.59 -5.23 7.78
C ILE A 177 -1.76 -6.33 6.73
N VAL A 178 -1.23 -6.14 5.53
CA VAL A 178 -1.25 -7.13 4.46
C VAL A 178 -0.62 -8.45 4.91
N LYS A 179 0.58 -8.41 5.50
CA LYS A 179 1.28 -9.58 6.00
C LYS A 179 0.44 -10.33 7.03
N ASN A 180 -0.11 -9.64 8.03
CA ASN A 180 -0.93 -10.25 9.07
C ASN A 180 -2.19 -10.92 8.49
N ILE A 181 -2.88 -10.27 7.56
CA ILE A 181 -4.06 -10.86 6.92
C ILE A 181 -3.67 -12.11 6.14
N ILE A 182 -2.58 -12.09 5.38
CA ILE A 182 -2.12 -13.24 4.59
C ILE A 182 -1.74 -14.41 5.49
N GLU A 183 -1.02 -14.17 6.58
CA GLU A 183 -0.64 -15.19 7.56
C GLU A 183 -1.88 -15.83 8.22
N LEU A 184 -2.90 -15.04 8.54
CA LEU A 184 -4.19 -15.54 9.07
C LEU A 184 -4.97 -16.38 8.05
N HIS A 185 -4.73 -16.20 6.76
CA HIS A 185 -5.26 -17.03 5.69
C HIS A 185 -4.36 -18.24 5.36
N GLY A 186 -3.31 -18.49 6.15
CA GLY A 186 -2.36 -19.58 5.93
C GLY A 186 -1.43 -19.39 4.74
N GLY A 187 -1.32 -18.15 4.24
CA GLY A 187 -0.51 -17.78 3.11
C GLY A 187 0.88 -17.24 3.48
N SER A 188 1.59 -16.76 2.48
CA SER A 188 2.89 -16.09 2.65
C SER A 188 3.03 -14.91 1.69
N ILE A 189 3.89 -13.95 2.05
CA ILE A 189 4.18 -12.77 1.26
C ILE A 189 5.69 -12.56 1.16
N ILE A 190 6.16 -12.15 -0.03
CA ILE A 190 7.56 -11.84 -0.32
C ILE A 190 7.61 -10.50 -1.05
N ALA A 191 8.53 -9.64 -0.62
CA ALA A 191 8.87 -8.41 -1.32
C ALA A 191 10.24 -8.57 -2.01
N SER A 192 10.37 -8.04 -3.20
CA SER A 192 11.61 -8.02 -3.97
C SER A 192 11.62 -6.85 -4.94
N ASN A 193 12.74 -6.56 -5.55
CA ASN A 193 12.80 -5.69 -6.73
C ASN A 193 12.55 -6.51 -7.99
N GLN A 194 12.05 -5.84 -9.03
CA GLN A 194 11.94 -6.48 -10.35
C GLN A 194 13.32 -6.89 -10.87
N SER A 195 13.37 -7.99 -11.61
CA SER A 195 14.61 -8.54 -12.16
C SER A 195 14.97 -7.93 -13.53
N GLY A 196 16.25 -8.03 -13.88
CA GLY A 196 16.80 -7.53 -15.15
C GLY A 196 16.92 -6.00 -15.19
N ASN A 197 16.64 -5.40 -16.35
CA ASN A 197 16.75 -3.94 -16.54
C ASN A 197 15.49 -3.17 -16.10
N LYS A 198 14.51 -3.84 -15.49
CA LYS A 198 13.28 -3.22 -15.02
C LYS A 198 13.50 -2.62 -13.62
N LYS A 199 13.00 -1.41 -13.43
CA LYS A 199 12.93 -0.77 -12.10
C LYS A 199 11.53 -0.96 -11.54
N GLY A 200 11.44 -1.10 -10.22
CA GLY A 200 10.18 -1.16 -9.50
C GLY A 200 10.18 -2.23 -8.41
N ALA A 201 9.19 -2.16 -7.54
CA ALA A 201 8.95 -3.18 -6.55
C ALA A 201 8.13 -4.34 -7.13
N ARG A 202 8.29 -5.50 -6.54
CA ARG A 202 7.52 -6.70 -6.80
C ARG A 202 7.09 -7.31 -5.46
N ILE A 203 5.80 -7.45 -5.30
CA ILE A 203 5.19 -8.17 -4.17
C ILE A 203 4.57 -9.45 -4.69
N GLU A 204 4.93 -10.57 -4.08
CA GLU A 204 4.37 -11.90 -4.37
C GLU A 204 3.64 -12.41 -3.13
N VAL A 205 2.37 -12.77 -3.30
CA VAL A 205 1.49 -13.35 -2.27
C VAL A 205 1.12 -14.76 -2.70
N LEU A 206 1.21 -15.70 -1.77
CA LEU A 206 0.74 -17.07 -1.94
C LEU A 206 -0.41 -17.32 -0.96
N LEU A 207 -1.55 -17.77 -1.44
CA LEU A 207 -2.71 -18.15 -0.63
C LEU A 207 -3.07 -19.60 -0.95
N PRO A 208 -3.32 -20.47 0.06
CA PRO A 208 -3.73 -21.84 -0.19
C PRO A 208 -5.01 -21.92 -1.03
N LEU A 209 -5.00 -22.73 -2.09
CA LEU A 209 -6.19 -23.00 -2.88
C LEU A 209 -7.24 -23.75 -2.03
N TYR A 210 -8.49 -23.41 -2.25
CA TYR A 210 -9.61 -24.18 -1.73
C TYR A 210 -9.78 -25.43 -2.60
N ASN A 211 -9.50 -26.60 -2.04
CA ASN A 211 -9.71 -27.93 -2.64
C ASN A 211 -11.14 -28.42 -2.45
#